data_635f01182de2e3bd7474d9a0c9a6a598
#
_entry.id   635f01182de2e3bd7474d9a0c9a6a598
#
_cell.length_a   1.000
_cell.length_b   1.000
_cell.length_c   1.000
_cell.angle_alpha   90.00
_cell.angle_beta   90.00
_cell.angle_gamma   90.00
#
_symmetry.space_group_name_H-M   'P 1'
#
loop_
_entity.id
_entity.type
_entity.pdbx_description
1 polymer ?
#
loop_
_entity_poly.entity_id
_entity_poly.type
_entity_poly.pdbx_seq_one_letter_code
_entity_poly.pdbx_strand_id
1 'polypeptide(L)'
;YGVRSSGFTVSGIDGILYMGDIPTAGTTVGKIVFFKLVNNLPLIVKNDAGTVDYIHGEINLDVVNITGAELSTGVIEVEAIPDSNDVIALKDLYLQLDVSNSTVKALPDVVSSGENTSATAYVTTSSYASESIYTR
;
A
#
# COMPACT_ATOMS: atom_id res chain seq x y z
N TYR A 1 7.99 10.49 3.38
CA TYR A 1 8.28 9.52 2.31
C TYR A 1 8.02 8.12 2.81
N GLY A 2 7.79 7.24 1.87
CA GLY A 2 7.69 5.82 2.18
C GLY A 2 7.75 5.02 0.89
N VAL A 3 8.57 3.99 0.91
CA VAL A 3 8.61 2.98 -0.14
C VAL A 3 8.08 1.69 0.45
N ARG A 4 7.16 1.07 -0.25
CA ARG A 4 6.57 -0.23 0.14
C ARG A 4 6.43 -1.12 -1.07
N SER A 5 6.41 -2.41 -0.85
CA SER A 5 6.12 -3.37 -1.92
C SER A 5 5.07 -4.37 -1.50
N SER A 6 4.47 -5.02 -2.49
CA SER A 6 3.79 -6.30 -2.29
C SER A 6 4.79 -7.38 -1.87
N GLY A 7 4.29 -8.50 -1.38
CA GLY A 7 5.12 -9.60 -0.92
C GLY A 7 5.86 -10.31 -2.06
N PHE A 8 7.08 -10.74 -1.78
CA PHE A 8 7.91 -11.51 -2.70
C PHE A 8 8.81 -12.50 -1.94
N THR A 9 9.39 -13.44 -2.65
CA THR A 9 10.34 -14.42 -2.09
C THR A 9 11.71 -14.27 -2.72
N VAL A 10 12.73 -14.48 -1.92
CA VAL A 10 14.14 -14.36 -2.30
C VAL A 10 14.88 -15.66 -2.03
N SER A 11 15.77 -16.04 -2.91
CA SER A 11 16.61 -17.22 -2.73
C SER A 11 17.45 -17.12 -1.46
N GLY A 12 17.40 -18.16 -0.64
CA GLY A 12 18.19 -18.23 0.59
C GLY A 12 17.55 -17.56 1.82
N ILE A 13 16.35 -16.98 1.68
CA ILE A 13 15.60 -16.41 2.80
C ILE A 13 14.20 -17.02 2.82
N ASP A 14 13.84 -17.66 3.93
CA ASP A 14 12.53 -18.27 4.07
C ASP A 14 11.44 -17.24 4.36
N GLY A 15 10.31 -17.43 3.69
CA GLY A 15 9.09 -16.67 3.89
C GLY A 15 8.92 -15.53 2.90
N ILE A 16 7.79 -14.86 3.04
CA ILE A 16 7.42 -13.70 2.24
C ILE A 16 8.11 -12.47 2.82
N LEU A 17 8.77 -11.75 1.95
CA LEU A 17 9.45 -10.50 2.27
C LEU A 17 8.69 -9.31 1.67
N TYR A 18 8.87 -8.19 2.30
CA TYR A 18 8.38 -6.90 1.86
C TYR A 18 9.56 -5.93 1.79
N MET A 19 9.50 -4.99 0.88
CA MET A 19 10.45 -3.91 0.78
C MET A 19 9.95 -2.69 1.53
N GLY A 20 10.84 -2.01 2.21
CA GLY A 20 10.60 -0.73 2.85
C GLY A 20 11.84 0.12 2.83
N ASP A 21 11.70 1.37 3.22
CA ASP A 21 12.82 2.30 3.30
C ASP A 21 13.06 2.78 4.72
N ILE A 22 14.31 3.11 5.00
CA ILE A 22 14.74 3.77 6.24
C ILE A 22 15.49 5.03 5.84
N PRO A 23 14.93 6.23 6.11
CA PRO A 23 15.60 7.48 5.82
C PRO A 23 16.90 7.61 6.60
N THR A 24 17.94 8.12 5.96
CA THR A 24 19.19 8.46 6.64
C THR A 24 19.11 9.87 7.16
N ALA A 25 19.23 10.04 8.47
CA ALA A 25 19.11 11.32 9.13
C ALA A 25 20.06 12.37 8.54
N GLY A 26 19.53 13.57 8.25
CA GLY A 26 20.29 14.67 7.70
C GLY A 26 20.67 14.55 6.23
N THR A 27 20.11 13.59 5.51
CA THR A 27 20.36 13.38 4.08
C THR A 27 19.06 13.28 3.30
N THR A 28 19.16 13.35 1.97
CA THR A 28 18.04 13.15 1.04
C THR A 28 17.96 11.72 0.52
N VAL A 29 18.74 10.83 1.08
CA VAL A 29 18.79 9.42 0.69
C VAL A 29 18.39 8.52 1.85
N GLY A 30 17.87 7.36 1.53
CA GLY A 30 17.54 6.32 2.48
C GLY A 30 18.12 4.98 2.06
N LYS A 31 18.00 4.01 2.95
CA LYS A 31 18.34 2.61 2.68
C LYS A 31 17.09 1.82 2.39
N ILE A 32 17.17 0.95 1.41
CA ILE A 32 16.14 -0.08 1.19
C ILE A 32 16.44 -1.27 2.09
N VAL A 33 15.41 -1.72 2.78
CA VAL A 33 15.47 -2.88 3.66
C VAL A 33 14.43 -3.93 3.23
N PHE A 34 14.75 -5.19 3.46
CA PHE A 34 13.78 -6.26 3.35
C PHE A 34 13.38 -6.73 4.74
N PHE A 35 12.10 -6.86 4.96
CA PHE A 35 11.53 -7.33 6.22
C PHE A 35 10.45 -8.37 5.97
N LYS A 36 10.19 -9.17 6.98
CA LYS A 36 9.03 -10.06 7.03
C LYS A 36 8.15 -9.70 8.22
N LEU A 37 6.88 -10.06 8.14
CA LEU A 37 5.94 -9.86 9.22
C LEU A 37 5.93 -11.10 10.13
N VAL A 38 6.26 -10.90 11.39
CA VAL A 38 6.16 -11.92 12.43
C VAL A 38 5.19 -11.41 13.48
N ASN A 39 4.06 -12.07 13.65
CA ASN A 39 2.97 -11.60 14.51
C ASN A 39 2.53 -10.16 14.19
N ASN A 40 2.45 -9.83 12.89
CA ASN A 40 2.16 -8.49 12.37
C ASN A 40 3.19 -7.40 12.74
N LEU A 41 4.35 -7.79 13.23
CA LEU A 41 5.46 -6.89 13.49
C LEU A 41 6.55 -7.06 12.44
N PRO A 42 7.12 -5.96 11.91
CA PRO A 42 8.18 -6.04 10.92
C PRO A 42 9.48 -6.52 11.57
N LEU A 43 10.04 -7.58 11.01
CA LEU A 43 11.37 -8.07 11.34
C LEU A 43 12.28 -7.87 10.13
N ILE A 44 13.26 -6.99 10.25
CA ILE A 44 14.24 -6.73 9.20
C ILE A 44 15.13 -7.96 9.04
N VAL A 45 15.18 -8.51 7.83
CA VAL A 45 16.02 -9.65 7.49
C VAL A 45 17.20 -9.27 6.61
N LYS A 46 17.11 -8.16 5.88
CA LYS A 46 18.21 -7.56 5.13
C LYS A 46 18.17 -6.05 5.32
N ASN A 47 19.16 -5.53 6.02
CA ASN A 47 19.22 -4.11 6.41
C ASN A 47 19.85 -3.20 5.34
N ASP A 48 20.42 -3.77 4.30
CA ASP A 48 21.05 -3.06 3.20
C ASP A 48 20.78 -3.82 1.92
N ALA A 49 19.65 -3.50 1.31
CA ALA A 49 19.20 -4.12 0.08
C ALA A 49 19.24 -3.15 -1.11
N GLY A 50 19.67 -1.92 -0.84
CA GLY A 50 19.76 -0.87 -1.83
C GLY A 50 19.61 0.52 -1.22
N THR A 51 19.46 1.50 -2.09
CA THR A 51 19.31 2.90 -1.71
C THR A 51 18.10 3.53 -2.37
N VAL A 52 17.57 4.54 -1.75
CA VAL A 52 16.52 5.40 -2.32
C VAL A 52 16.98 6.85 -2.29
N ASP A 53 16.86 7.55 -3.39
CA ASP A 53 17.06 8.99 -3.49
C ASP A 53 15.68 9.65 -3.53
N TYR A 54 15.35 10.39 -2.48
CA TYR A 54 14.03 11.01 -2.34
C TYR A 54 13.85 12.25 -3.20
N ILE A 55 14.94 12.87 -3.65
CA ILE A 55 14.88 14.05 -4.52
C ILE A 55 14.63 13.65 -5.97
N HIS A 56 15.36 12.65 -6.43
CA HIS A 56 15.24 12.19 -7.81
C HIS A 56 14.15 11.13 -8.01
N GLY A 57 13.62 10.58 -6.90
CA GLY A 57 12.64 9.50 -6.97
C GLY A 57 13.24 8.19 -7.50
N GLU A 58 14.50 7.94 -7.20
CA GLU A 58 15.20 6.76 -7.69
C GLU A 58 15.34 5.70 -6.60
N ILE A 59 15.06 4.46 -6.95
CA ILE A 59 15.30 3.29 -6.12
C ILE A 59 16.33 2.41 -6.82
N ASN A 60 17.47 2.24 -6.17
CA ASN A 60 18.54 1.37 -6.64
C ASN A 60 18.62 0.15 -5.72
N LEU A 61 18.31 -1.02 -6.26
CA LEU A 61 18.43 -2.28 -5.54
C LEU A 61 19.76 -2.93 -5.81
N ASP A 62 20.35 -3.50 -4.77
CA ASP A 62 21.47 -4.42 -4.92
C ASP A 62 21.01 -5.70 -5.61
N VAL A 63 21.97 -6.50 -6.07
CA VAL A 63 21.66 -7.77 -6.71
C VAL A 63 20.90 -8.68 -5.75
N VAL A 64 19.66 -9.00 -6.14
CA VAL A 64 18.73 -9.84 -5.41
C VAL A 64 18.14 -10.89 -6.34
N ASN A 65 18.19 -12.14 -5.91
CA ASN A 65 17.57 -13.24 -6.66
C ASN A 65 16.14 -13.46 -6.16
N ILE A 66 15.19 -12.79 -6.81
CA ILE A 66 13.78 -12.94 -6.53
C ILE A 66 13.27 -14.24 -7.16
N THR A 67 12.63 -15.08 -6.37
CA THR A 67 12.14 -16.40 -6.79
C THR A 67 10.64 -16.44 -7.03
N GLY A 68 9.89 -15.47 -6.53
CA GLY A 68 8.44 -15.40 -6.74
C GLY A 68 7.83 -14.13 -6.19
N ALA A 69 6.60 -13.87 -6.59
CA ALA A 69 5.76 -12.79 -6.08
C ALA A 69 4.56 -13.41 -5.34
N GLU A 70 4.10 -12.73 -4.28
CA GLU A 70 2.91 -13.14 -3.53
C GLU A 70 1.63 -12.97 -4.35
N LEU A 71 1.59 -11.93 -5.17
CA LEU A 71 0.45 -11.69 -6.04
C LEU A 71 0.35 -12.76 -7.13
N SER A 72 -0.86 -13.22 -7.36
CA SER A 72 -1.15 -14.25 -8.39
C SER A 72 -0.78 -13.82 -9.81
N THR A 73 -0.60 -12.54 -10.04
CA THR A 73 -0.13 -11.96 -11.30
C THR A 73 1.35 -12.20 -11.56
N GLY A 74 2.11 -12.64 -10.56
CA GLY A 74 3.57 -12.78 -10.63
C GLY A 74 4.32 -11.44 -10.68
N VAL A 75 3.65 -10.35 -10.38
CA VAL A 75 4.20 -8.99 -10.37
C VAL A 75 4.46 -8.54 -8.94
N ILE A 76 5.55 -7.84 -8.72
CA ILE A 76 5.83 -7.14 -7.48
C ILE A 76 5.44 -5.69 -7.69
N GLU A 77 4.44 -5.23 -6.94
CA GLU A 77 4.03 -3.84 -6.96
C GLU A 77 4.90 -3.05 -5.98
N VAL A 78 5.35 -1.89 -6.41
CA VAL A 78 6.10 -0.96 -5.57
C VAL A 78 5.33 0.34 -5.51
N GLU A 79 5.05 0.77 -4.30
CA GLU A 79 4.39 2.04 -4.00
C GLU A 79 5.41 2.99 -3.39
N ALA A 80 5.46 4.21 -3.89
CA ALA A 80 6.26 5.28 -3.33
C ALA A 80 5.33 6.45 -2.96
N ILE A 81 5.38 6.86 -1.71
CA ILE A 81 4.58 7.98 -1.20
C ILE A 81 5.52 9.19 -1.03
N PRO A 82 5.37 10.24 -1.85
CA PRO A 82 6.17 11.44 -1.72
C PRO A 82 5.76 12.22 -0.45
N ASP A 83 6.71 12.94 0.12
CA ASP A 83 6.50 13.79 1.31
C ASP A 83 5.82 15.11 0.96
N SER A 84 5.96 15.55 -0.26
CA SER A 84 5.44 16.81 -0.76
C SER A 84 4.65 16.62 -2.06
N ASN A 85 3.76 17.55 -2.32
CA ASN A 85 3.04 17.62 -3.58
C ASN A 85 3.95 18.20 -4.66
N ASP A 86 4.97 17.46 -5.07
CA ASP A 86 5.98 17.91 -6.03
C ASP A 86 5.48 17.93 -7.49
N VAL A 87 4.27 17.45 -7.70
CA VAL A 87 3.66 17.49 -9.02
C VAL A 87 2.98 18.83 -9.23
N ILE A 88 3.67 19.72 -9.94
CA ILE A 88 3.07 20.97 -10.45
C ILE A 88 2.48 20.65 -11.81
N ALA A 89 1.18 20.57 -11.88
CA ALA A 89 0.48 20.42 -13.14
C ALA A 89 0.48 21.76 -13.90
N LEU A 90 0.62 21.70 -15.22
CA LEU A 90 0.49 22.88 -16.08
C LEU A 90 -0.93 23.45 -16.08
N LYS A 91 -1.89 22.67 -15.66
CA LYS A 91 -3.29 23.03 -15.48
C LYS A 91 -3.86 22.31 -14.29
N ASP A 92 -4.69 22.97 -13.53
CA ASP A 92 -5.51 22.34 -12.51
C ASP A 92 -6.59 21.51 -13.23
N LEU A 93 -6.46 20.21 -13.14
CA LEU A 93 -7.44 19.26 -13.67
C LEU A 93 -8.31 18.75 -12.52
N TYR A 94 -9.58 18.98 -12.63
CA TYR A 94 -10.56 18.35 -11.73
C TYR A 94 -11.00 17.04 -12.35
N LEU A 95 -10.87 15.96 -11.57
CA LEU A 95 -11.44 14.68 -11.95
C LEU A 95 -12.90 14.67 -11.58
N GLN A 96 -13.75 14.48 -12.57
CA GLN A 96 -15.18 14.28 -12.36
C GLN A 96 -15.55 12.83 -12.66
N LEU A 97 -16.33 12.24 -11.77
CA LEU A 97 -16.84 10.91 -12.00
C LEU A 97 -17.86 10.94 -13.14
N ASP A 98 -17.63 10.16 -14.18
CA ASP A 98 -18.64 9.93 -15.22
C ASP A 98 -19.70 8.96 -14.68
N VAL A 99 -20.76 9.53 -14.16
CA VAL A 99 -21.84 8.78 -13.54
C VAL A 99 -22.52 7.84 -14.57
N SER A 100 -22.56 8.24 -15.84
CA SER A 100 -23.22 7.48 -16.89
C SER A 100 -22.49 6.18 -17.22
N ASN A 101 -21.16 6.19 -17.09
CA ASN A 101 -20.31 5.03 -17.39
C ASN A 101 -19.71 4.40 -16.12
N SER A 102 -20.12 4.84 -14.95
CA SER A 102 -19.66 4.31 -13.68
C SER A 102 -20.71 3.40 -13.05
N THR A 103 -20.23 2.30 -12.48
CA THR A 103 -21.09 1.40 -11.70
C THR A 103 -20.58 1.38 -10.27
N VAL A 104 -21.45 1.73 -9.34
CA VAL A 104 -21.17 1.64 -7.91
C VAL A 104 -21.82 0.37 -7.37
N LYS A 105 -21.01 -0.53 -6.86
CA LYS A 105 -21.48 -1.75 -6.21
C LYS A 105 -21.19 -1.66 -4.72
N ALA A 106 -22.22 -1.57 -3.92
CA ALA A 106 -22.09 -1.70 -2.47
C ALA A 106 -21.89 -3.18 -2.12
N LEU A 107 -20.82 -3.50 -1.45
CA LEU A 107 -20.57 -4.80 -0.87
C LEU A 107 -20.76 -4.69 0.63
N PRO A 108 -21.38 -5.69 1.29
CA PRO A 108 -21.40 -5.69 2.74
C PRO A 108 -19.98 -5.73 3.25
N ASP A 109 -19.66 -4.80 4.12
CA ASP A 109 -18.39 -4.83 4.84
C ASP A 109 -18.46 -5.93 5.89
N VAL A 110 -17.80 -7.03 5.60
CA VAL A 110 -17.64 -8.11 6.55
C VAL A 110 -16.41 -7.77 7.40
N VAL A 111 -16.57 -6.84 8.31
CA VAL A 111 -15.61 -6.68 9.38
C VAL A 111 -15.72 -7.90 10.29
N SER A 112 -14.90 -8.89 10.05
CA SER A 112 -14.67 -9.92 11.04
C SER A 112 -13.84 -9.30 12.17
N SER A 113 -14.48 -8.56 13.05
CA SER A 113 -13.90 -8.33 14.36
C SER A 113 -13.83 -9.68 15.05
N GLY A 114 -12.62 -10.21 15.20
CA GLY A 114 -12.37 -11.54 15.77
C GLY A 114 -12.79 -11.71 17.24
N GLU A 115 -13.63 -10.83 17.74
CA GLU A 115 -14.08 -10.82 19.12
C GLU A 115 -15.54 -11.19 19.32
N ASN A 116 -16.29 -11.47 18.28
CA ASN A 116 -17.70 -11.67 18.50
C ASN A 116 -18.19 -13.06 18.16
N THR A 117 -18.05 -13.94 19.13
CA THR A 117 -18.76 -15.21 19.19
C THR A 117 -20.19 -15.05 19.69
N SER A 118 -20.61 -13.87 20.12
CA SER A 118 -22.01 -13.60 20.44
C SER A 118 -22.65 -12.81 19.30
N ALA A 119 -23.61 -13.44 18.70
CA ALA A 119 -24.39 -12.97 17.58
C ALA A 119 -25.17 -11.66 17.87
N THR A 120 -24.47 -10.58 18.07
CA THR A 120 -25.03 -9.26 17.92
C THR A 120 -24.81 -8.83 16.48
N ALA A 121 -25.79 -9.08 15.65
CA ALA A 121 -25.84 -8.49 14.34
C ALA A 121 -25.73 -6.97 14.52
N TYR A 122 -24.62 -6.39 14.08
CA TYR A 122 -24.59 -4.95 13.84
C TYR A 122 -25.51 -4.66 12.68
N VAL A 123 -26.69 -4.22 12.99
CA VAL A 123 -27.50 -3.53 12.00
C VAL A 123 -26.89 -2.15 11.88
N THR A 124 -25.98 -1.96 10.94
CA THR A 124 -25.61 -0.62 10.51
C THR A 124 -26.84 -0.03 9.81
N THR A 125 -27.68 0.63 10.56
CA THR A 125 -28.62 1.55 9.96
C THR A 125 -27.78 2.69 9.41
N SER A 126 -27.67 2.74 8.09
CA SER A 126 -27.14 3.92 7.42
C SER A 126 -27.95 5.12 7.92
N SER A 127 -27.29 6.12 8.48
CA SER A 127 -27.92 7.38 8.88
C SER A 127 -28.37 8.21 7.68
N TYR A 128 -28.09 7.76 6.48
CA TYR A 128 -28.64 8.31 5.27
C TYR A 128 -30.02 7.72 5.09
N ALA A 129 -31.02 8.53 5.36
CA ALA A 129 -32.39 8.21 4.97
C ALA A 129 -32.35 7.95 3.45
N SER A 130 -32.94 6.84 3.04
CA SER A 130 -33.04 6.46 1.63
C SER A 130 -34.00 7.35 0.86
N GLU A 131 -34.44 8.44 1.47
CA GLU A 131 -35.18 9.45 0.78
C GLU A 131 -34.26 10.15 -0.18
N SER A 132 -34.56 10.01 -1.43
CA SER A 132 -33.97 10.70 -2.54
C SER A 132 -33.82 12.18 -2.23
N ILE A 133 -32.64 12.55 -1.81
CA ILE A 133 -32.37 13.89 -1.34
C ILE A 133 -32.19 14.87 -2.51
N TYR A 134 -32.21 14.37 -3.71
CA TYR A 134 -31.98 15.17 -4.90
C TYR A 134 -32.99 14.89 -5.99
N THR A 135 -34.22 15.30 -5.73
CA THR A 135 -35.11 15.73 -6.81
C THR A 135 -34.80 17.19 -7.07
N ARG A 136 -34.03 17.47 -8.00
CA ARG A 136 -34.02 18.73 -8.72
C ARG A 136 -34.28 18.47 -10.18
#